data_8c0c379c71ed8baac0fe509887dddafa
#
_entry.id   8c0c379c71ed8baac0fe509887dddafa
#
_cell.length_a   1.000
_cell.length_b   1.000
_cell.length_c   1.000
_cell.angle_alpha   90.00
_cell.angle_beta   90.00
_cell.angle_gamma   90.00
#
_symmetry.space_group_name_H-M   'P 1'
#
loop_
_entity.id
_entity.type
_entity.pdbx_description
1 polymer ?
#
loop_
_entity_poly.entity_id
_entity_poly.type
_entity_poly.pdbx_seq_one_letter_code
_entity_poly.pdbx_strand_id
1 'polypeptide(L)'
;KNAISYTTDTFGNLDILFNNAGGPVGAGLEEVTQKDIDYGVHLLLASVILGTRYAIQPMRENGGGCIINNSSIAGIRHRQGDPLYAALKAGVTHFTKMSGVELGKDNIRVNAISPGAIATPIFWGGSGVSNTLSDEENERKLKKLEGNLAKAVPLKRSGHAIDIAEAALYLASDAGSFVSCQDIVVDGGRTAMFNEDS
;
A
#
# COMPACT_ATOMS: atom_id res chain seq x y z
N LYS A 1 12.31 11.61 5.55
CA LYS A 1 12.82 12.40 6.69
C LYS A 1 12.10 13.75 6.76
N ASN A 2 12.19 14.58 5.72
CA ASN A 2 11.64 15.95 5.76
C ASN A 2 10.15 16.03 6.12
N ALA A 3 9.31 15.13 5.61
CA ALA A 3 7.88 15.11 5.93
C ALA A 3 7.63 14.84 7.43
N ILE A 4 8.35 13.87 8.01
CA ILE A 4 8.22 13.54 9.43
C ILE A 4 8.70 14.71 10.30
N SER A 5 9.89 15.28 10.02
CA SER A 5 10.38 16.46 10.75
C SER A 5 9.40 17.63 10.64
N TYR A 6 8.87 17.89 9.45
CA TYR A 6 7.86 18.95 9.27
C TYR A 6 6.61 18.70 10.13
N THR A 7 6.15 17.45 10.22
CA THR A 7 4.99 17.09 11.03
C THR A 7 5.26 17.35 12.52
N THR A 8 6.39 16.86 13.03
CA THR A 8 6.75 17.05 14.44
C THR A 8 7.02 18.52 14.79
N ASP A 9 7.67 19.26 13.90
CA ASP A 9 7.96 20.68 14.10
C ASP A 9 6.68 21.54 14.08
N THR A 10 5.67 21.11 13.30
CA THR A 10 4.42 21.88 13.13
C THR A 10 3.35 21.50 14.17
N PHE A 11 3.22 20.20 14.47
CA PHE A 11 2.11 19.67 15.28
C PHE A 11 2.56 19.13 16.64
N GLY A 12 3.87 19.06 16.89
CA GLY A 12 4.46 18.62 18.16
C GLY A 12 4.70 17.12 18.27
N ASN A 13 3.91 16.28 17.60
CA ASN A 13 4.00 14.83 17.67
C ASN A 13 3.72 14.13 16.32
N LEU A 14 3.92 12.83 16.29
CA LEU A 14 3.58 11.95 15.17
C LEU A 14 2.84 10.71 15.72
N ASP A 15 1.54 10.63 15.48
CA ASP A 15 0.68 9.54 15.97
C ASP A 15 0.53 8.44 14.93
N ILE A 16 0.42 8.81 13.65
CA ILE A 16 0.11 7.89 12.55
C ILE A 16 1.07 8.15 11.39
N LEU A 17 1.66 7.08 10.87
CA LEU A 17 2.37 7.09 9.60
C LEU A 17 1.69 6.14 8.62
N PHE A 18 1.18 6.65 7.49
CA PHE A 18 0.73 5.82 6.38
C PHE A 18 1.74 5.87 5.23
N ASN A 19 2.54 4.82 5.09
CA ASN A 19 3.47 4.63 3.98
C ASN A 19 2.70 4.21 2.73
N ASN A 20 2.05 5.17 2.07
CA ASN A 20 1.18 4.94 0.91
C ASN A 20 1.84 5.31 -0.43
N ALA A 21 2.89 6.12 -0.42
CA ALA A 21 3.57 6.53 -1.64
C ALA A 21 4.03 5.32 -2.46
N GLY A 22 3.67 5.30 -3.72
CA GLY A 22 3.98 4.19 -4.62
C GLY A 22 3.48 4.44 -6.03
N GLY A 23 3.83 3.55 -6.93
CA GLY A 23 3.43 3.62 -8.33
C GLY A 23 3.75 2.33 -9.05
N PRO A 24 3.43 2.24 -10.34
CA PRO A 24 3.79 1.09 -11.14
C PRO A 24 5.32 1.00 -11.27
N VAL A 25 5.84 -0.18 -11.08
CA VAL A 25 7.18 -0.58 -11.44
C VAL A 25 6.98 -1.87 -12.24
N GLY A 26 7.20 -1.86 -13.52
CA GLY A 26 6.83 -2.99 -14.31
C GLY A 26 7.70 -3.16 -15.54
N ALA A 27 8.33 -4.32 -15.60
CA ALA A 27 8.82 -4.94 -16.81
C ALA A 27 8.55 -6.43 -16.67
N GLY A 28 8.36 -7.11 -17.79
CA GLY A 28 8.35 -8.57 -17.82
C GLY A 28 9.69 -9.10 -17.28
N LEU A 29 9.72 -10.38 -16.92
CA LEU A 29 10.90 -10.99 -16.32
C LEU A 29 12.14 -10.92 -17.23
N GLU A 30 11.93 -10.99 -18.55
CA GLU A 30 13.00 -10.95 -19.55
C GLU A 30 13.46 -9.51 -19.87
N GLU A 31 12.61 -8.50 -19.61
CA GLU A 31 12.87 -7.09 -19.94
C GLU A 31 13.34 -6.26 -18.74
N VAL A 32 13.26 -6.80 -17.52
CA VAL A 32 13.62 -6.06 -16.32
C VAL A 32 15.10 -5.65 -16.32
N THR A 33 15.33 -4.36 -16.14
CA THR A 33 16.69 -3.79 -16.10
C THR A 33 17.13 -3.46 -14.67
N GLN A 34 18.43 -3.26 -14.47
CA GLN A 34 18.96 -2.79 -13.19
C GLN A 34 18.29 -1.47 -12.76
N LYS A 35 18.02 -0.58 -13.71
CA LYS A 35 17.33 0.71 -13.45
C LYS A 35 15.91 0.50 -12.91
N ASP A 36 15.19 -0.47 -13.43
CA ASP A 36 13.83 -0.80 -12.96
C ASP A 36 13.89 -1.36 -11.54
N ILE A 37 14.88 -2.22 -11.26
CA ILE A 37 15.12 -2.76 -9.92
C ILE A 37 15.43 -1.63 -8.93
N ASP A 38 16.39 -0.77 -9.26
CA ASP A 38 16.80 0.33 -8.39
C ASP A 38 15.64 1.29 -8.12
N TYR A 39 14.89 1.65 -9.15
CA TYR A 39 13.71 2.50 -9.02
C TYR A 39 12.64 1.84 -8.14
N GLY A 40 12.30 0.59 -8.44
CA GLY A 40 11.29 -0.16 -7.69
C GLY A 40 11.66 -0.35 -6.22
N VAL A 41 12.90 -0.73 -5.95
CA VAL A 41 13.42 -0.87 -4.57
C VAL A 41 13.32 0.45 -3.82
N HIS A 42 13.75 1.56 -4.42
CA HIS A 42 13.69 2.87 -3.77
C HIS A 42 12.26 3.32 -3.53
N LEU A 43 11.39 3.19 -4.53
CA LEU A 43 10.00 3.68 -4.44
C LEU A 43 9.14 2.84 -3.51
N LEU A 44 9.19 1.51 -3.61
CA LEU A 44 8.19 0.62 -2.99
C LEU A 44 8.64 -0.03 -1.68
N LEU A 45 9.95 -0.23 -1.48
CA LEU A 45 10.46 -0.92 -0.30
C LEU A 45 11.31 -0.01 0.59
N ALA A 46 12.34 0.64 0.03
CA ALA A 46 13.23 1.49 0.82
C ALA A 46 12.49 2.69 1.42
N SER A 47 11.52 3.27 0.70
CA SER A 47 10.68 4.35 1.21
C SER A 47 9.90 3.94 2.46
N VAL A 48 9.33 2.72 2.47
CA VAL A 48 8.60 2.15 3.61
C VAL A 48 9.54 1.91 4.80
N ILE A 49 10.68 1.29 4.55
CA ILE A 49 11.70 1.03 5.59
C ILE A 49 12.19 2.35 6.20
N LEU A 50 12.52 3.33 5.38
CA LEU A 50 13.01 4.64 5.85
C LEU A 50 11.91 5.45 6.54
N GLY A 51 10.68 5.42 6.02
CA GLY A 51 9.52 6.04 6.67
C GLY A 51 9.33 5.49 8.07
N THR A 52 9.27 4.17 8.20
CA THR A 52 9.19 3.48 9.50
C THR A 52 10.36 3.87 10.41
N ARG A 53 11.59 3.78 9.92
CA ARG A 53 12.80 4.15 10.69
C ARG A 53 12.71 5.56 11.28
N TYR A 54 12.32 6.54 10.48
CA TYR A 54 12.26 7.93 10.92
C TYR A 54 11.07 8.24 11.83
N ALA A 55 10.02 7.43 11.80
CA ALA A 55 8.86 7.56 12.68
C ALA A 55 9.10 7.00 14.09
N ILE A 56 10.04 6.06 14.27
CA ILE A 56 10.26 5.36 15.54
C ILE A 56 10.50 6.35 16.70
N GLN A 57 11.44 7.26 16.54
CA GLN A 57 11.82 8.15 17.64
C GLN A 57 10.68 9.11 18.02
N PRO A 58 10.05 9.85 17.11
CA PRO A 58 8.89 10.69 17.45
C PRO A 58 7.75 9.91 18.09
N MET A 59 7.41 8.73 17.57
CA MET A 59 6.32 7.90 18.15
C MET A 59 6.70 7.38 19.54
N ARG A 60 7.95 7.00 19.76
CA ARG A 60 8.42 6.57 21.08
C ARG A 60 8.34 7.71 22.11
N GLU A 61 8.72 8.92 21.74
CA GLU A 61 8.61 10.12 22.58
C GLU A 61 7.17 10.48 22.88
N ASN A 62 6.24 10.17 21.98
CA ASN A 62 4.80 10.35 22.14
C ASN A 62 4.11 9.19 22.92
N GLY A 63 4.85 8.16 23.34
CA GLY A 63 4.31 7.02 24.09
C GLY A 63 3.68 5.91 23.23
N GLY A 64 3.86 5.97 21.94
CA GLY A 64 3.39 4.96 20.97
C GLY A 64 2.93 5.58 19.66
N GLY A 65 2.39 4.73 18.77
CA GLY A 65 1.91 5.18 17.47
C GLY A 65 1.38 4.04 16.60
N CYS A 66 0.95 4.39 15.40
CA CYS A 66 0.45 3.46 14.40
C CYS A 66 1.15 3.67 13.06
N ILE A 67 1.79 2.62 12.54
CA ILE A 67 2.38 2.60 11.20
C ILE A 67 1.55 1.67 10.32
N ILE A 68 1.13 2.18 9.17
CA ILE A 68 0.38 1.43 8.16
C ILE A 68 1.20 1.43 6.87
N ASN A 69 1.49 0.25 6.35
CA ASN A 69 2.25 0.08 5.12
C ASN A 69 1.34 -0.38 3.98
N ASN A 70 1.28 0.36 2.89
CA ASN A 70 0.50 -0.03 1.72
C ASN A 70 1.25 -1.10 0.92
N SER A 71 0.84 -2.36 1.10
CA SER A 71 1.33 -3.51 0.34
C SER A 71 0.50 -3.73 -0.93
N SER A 72 0.21 -4.96 -1.29
CA SER A 72 -0.66 -5.36 -2.41
C SER A 72 -0.96 -6.85 -2.35
N ILE A 73 -2.09 -7.28 -2.89
CA ILE A 73 -2.35 -8.71 -3.16
C ILE A 73 -1.32 -9.33 -4.11
N ALA A 74 -0.61 -8.53 -4.89
CA ALA A 74 0.50 -8.99 -5.72
C ALA A 74 1.64 -9.63 -4.90
N GLY A 75 1.85 -9.18 -3.66
CA GLY A 75 2.80 -9.79 -2.73
C GLY A 75 2.32 -11.09 -2.08
N ILE A 76 1.06 -11.47 -2.29
CA ILE A 76 0.42 -12.63 -1.68
C ILE A 76 0.13 -13.72 -2.72
N ARG A 77 -0.36 -13.31 -3.89
CA ARG A 77 -0.83 -14.21 -4.93
C ARG A 77 -0.16 -13.91 -6.27
N HIS A 78 0.24 -14.96 -6.98
CA HIS A 78 0.77 -14.86 -8.34
C HIS A 78 -0.26 -14.28 -9.32
N ARG A 79 0.21 -13.73 -10.46
CA ARG A 79 -0.61 -13.15 -11.54
C ARG A 79 -1.44 -11.91 -11.12
N GLN A 80 -1.05 -11.22 -10.05
CA GLN A 80 -1.70 -9.97 -9.62
C GLN A 80 -0.83 -8.72 -9.86
N GLY A 81 0.29 -8.87 -10.52
CA GLY A 81 1.25 -7.84 -10.91
C GLY A 81 2.47 -8.47 -11.58
N ASP A 82 3.40 -7.67 -12.03
CA ASP A 82 4.68 -8.17 -12.56
C ASP A 82 5.57 -8.74 -11.43
N PRO A 83 6.56 -9.59 -11.79
CA PRO A 83 7.40 -10.27 -10.79
C PRO A 83 8.18 -9.35 -9.87
N LEU A 84 8.73 -8.23 -10.40
CA LEU A 84 9.48 -7.27 -9.59
C LEU A 84 8.56 -6.58 -8.58
N TYR A 85 7.42 -6.05 -9.03
CA TYR A 85 6.43 -5.42 -8.16
C TYR A 85 5.95 -6.40 -7.06
N ALA A 86 5.62 -7.62 -7.45
CA ALA A 86 5.17 -8.67 -6.53
C ALA A 86 6.20 -8.98 -5.44
N ALA A 87 7.48 -9.13 -5.83
CA ALA A 87 8.58 -9.36 -4.89
C ALA A 87 8.76 -8.21 -3.89
N LEU A 88 8.69 -6.95 -4.38
CA LEU A 88 8.81 -5.77 -3.53
C LEU A 88 7.63 -5.64 -2.54
N LYS A 89 6.41 -5.91 -2.98
CA LYS A 89 5.22 -5.88 -2.11
C LYS A 89 5.20 -7.03 -1.11
N ALA A 90 5.68 -8.22 -1.48
CA ALA A 90 5.94 -9.31 -0.52
C ALA A 90 6.96 -8.89 0.54
N GLY A 91 8.03 -8.18 0.12
CA GLY A 91 9.01 -7.57 1.03
C GLY A 91 8.39 -6.59 2.01
N VAL A 92 7.48 -5.71 1.56
CA VAL A 92 6.74 -4.78 2.43
C VAL A 92 5.89 -5.54 3.47
N THR A 93 5.16 -6.57 3.04
CA THR A 93 4.34 -7.40 3.95
C THR A 93 5.20 -8.08 5.01
N HIS A 94 6.33 -8.67 4.61
CA HIS A 94 7.22 -9.32 5.57
C HIS A 94 7.90 -8.33 6.51
N PHE A 95 8.41 -7.21 5.98
CA PHE A 95 8.99 -6.12 6.78
C PHE A 95 8.00 -5.59 7.83
N THR A 96 6.73 -5.45 7.47
CA THR A 96 5.66 -5.03 8.39
C THR A 96 5.57 -5.95 9.61
N LYS A 97 5.57 -7.26 9.39
CA LYS A 97 5.49 -8.26 10.48
C LYS A 97 6.71 -8.18 11.39
N MET A 98 7.89 -8.11 10.81
CA MET A 98 9.14 -8.05 11.57
C MET A 98 9.24 -6.75 12.38
N SER A 99 8.95 -5.61 11.77
CA SER A 99 9.00 -4.31 12.46
C SER A 99 7.93 -4.19 13.56
N GLY A 100 6.74 -4.74 13.35
CA GLY A 100 5.68 -4.75 14.37
C GLY A 100 6.04 -5.55 15.62
N VAL A 101 6.73 -6.69 15.45
CA VAL A 101 7.26 -7.48 16.59
C VAL A 101 8.32 -6.68 17.34
N GLU A 102 9.25 -6.04 16.63
CA GLU A 102 10.34 -5.27 17.24
C GLU A 102 9.84 -4.02 17.98
N LEU A 103 8.87 -3.30 17.40
CA LEU A 103 8.39 -2.01 17.88
C LEU A 103 7.24 -2.12 18.90
N GLY A 104 6.67 -3.30 19.09
CA GLY A 104 5.58 -3.52 20.06
C GLY A 104 5.95 -3.15 21.49
N LYS A 105 7.21 -3.30 21.88
CA LYS A 105 7.73 -2.88 23.21
C LYS A 105 7.66 -1.35 23.42
N ASP A 106 7.62 -0.58 22.34
CA ASP A 106 7.50 0.88 22.34
C ASP A 106 6.04 1.33 22.15
N ASN A 107 5.07 0.42 22.25
CA ASN A 107 3.65 0.66 21.98
C ASN A 107 3.38 1.20 20.57
N ILE A 108 4.23 0.84 19.59
CA ILE A 108 4.05 1.19 18.18
C ILE A 108 3.50 -0.04 17.45
N ARG A 109 2.30 0.09 16.91
CA ARG A 109 1.67 -0.95 16.09
C ARG A 109 2.09 -0.77 14.63
N VAL A 110 2.40 -1.87 13.96
CA VAL A 110 2.75 -1.85 12.54
C VAL A 110 1.91 -2.88 11.80
N ASN A 111 1.12 -2.43 10.82
CA ASN A 111 0.27 -3.28 9.99
C ASN A 111 0.45 -2.95 8.51
N ALA A 112 0.08 -3.89 7.66
CA ALA A 112 -0.04 -3.66 6.23
C ALA A 112 -1.51 -3.67 5.81
N ILE A 113 -1.80 -2.97 4.71
CA ILE A 113 -3.00 -3.15 3.92
C ILE A 113 -2.55 -3.69 2.56
N SER A 114 -3.20 -4.74 2.08
CA SER A 114 -2.99 -5.32 0.75
C SER A 114 -4.21 -5.09 -0.13
N PRO A 115 -4.24 -3.96 -0.88
CA PRO A 115 -5.30 -3.69 -1.84
C PRO A 115 -5.31 -4.69 -2.99
N GLY A 116 -6.53 -4.99 -3.48
CA GLY A 116 -6.73 -5.79 -4.69
C GLY A 116 -7.22 -4.95 -5.88
N ALA A 117 -8.38 -5.29 -6.40
CA ALA A 117 -9.01 -4.66 -7.55
C ALA A 117 -9.60 -3.26 -7.23
N ILE A 118 -8.74 -2.30 -6.94
CA ILE A 118 -9.09 -0.91 -6.58
C ILE A 118 -8.96 -0.02 -7.81
N ALA A 119 -10.06 0.59 -8.22
CA ALA A 119 -10.11 1.46 -9.39
C ALA A 119 -9.43 2.81 -9.10
N THR A 120 -8.20 2.95 -9.54
CA THR A 120 -7.37 4.15 -9.36
C THR A 120 -6.47 4.39 -10.58
N PRO A 121 -5.93 5.60 -10.76
CA PRO A 121 -5.03 5.93 -11.86
C PRO A 121 -3.77 5.05 -11.96
N ILE A 122 -3.42 4.28 -10.95
CA ILE A 122 -2.24 3.38 -10.99
C ILE A 122 -2.27 2.45 -12.21
N PHE A 123 -3.46 2.06 -12.67
CA PHE A 123 -3.65 1.18 -13.83
C PHE A 123 -3.33 1.80 -15.18
N TRP A 124 -3.14 3.12 -15.24
CA TRP A 124 -2.73 3.82 -16.47
C TRP A 124 -1.57 4.79 -16.27
N GLY A 125 -0.69 4.49 -15.29
CA GLY A 125 0.56 5.22 -15.08
C GLY A 125 0.59 6.09 -13.82
N GLY A 126 -0.42 5.98 -12.96
CA GLY A 126 -0.48 6.72 -11.70
C GLY A 126 -0.77 8.21 -11.88
N SER A 127 -0.55 8.99 -10.82
CA SER A 127 -0.79 10.44 -10.84
C SER A 127 0.09 11.19 -11.85
N GLY A 128 1.29 10.68 -12.14
CA GLY A 128 2.17 11.29 -13.14
C GLY A 128 1.55 11.34 -14.55
N VAL A 129 0.77 10.31 -14.93
CA VAL A 129 0.07 10.28 -16.20
C VAL A 129 -1.32 10.92 -16.08
N SER A 130 -2.09 10.59 -15.03
CA SER A 130 -3.45 11.11 -14.88
C SER A 130 -3.52 12.63 -14.81
N ASN A 131 -2.52 13.28 -14.23
CA ASN A 131 -2.44 14.74 -14.16
C ASN A 131 -2.17 15.40 -15.51
N THR A 132 -1.79 14.65 -16.55
CA THR A 132 -1.60 15.16 -17.92
C THR A 132 -2.82 14.95 -18.82
N LEU A 133 -3.83 14.23 -18.36
CA LEU A 133 -5.06 13.93 -19.09
C LEU A 133 -6.17 14.91 -18.68
N SER A 134 -7.17 15.09 -19.56
CA SER A 134 -8.38 15.81 -19.20
C SER A 134 -9.23 15.03 -18.17
N ASP A 135 -10.12 15.74 -17.49
CA ASP A 135 -11.05 15.11 -16.53
C ASP A 135 -11.94 14.07 -17.23
N GLU A 136 -12.43 14.38 -18.45
CA GLU A 136 -13.25 13.47 -19.23
C GLU A 136 -12.48 12.18 -19.63
N GLU A 137 -11.19 12.31 -19.97
CA GLU A 137 -10.36 11.16 -20.31
C GLU A 137 -10.10 10.27 -19.08
N ASN A 138 -9.81 10.89 -17.94
CA ASN A 138 -9.63 10.18 -16.68
C ASN A 138 -10.92 9.45 -16.27
N GLU A 139 -12.07 10.12 -16.35
CA GLU A 139 -13.39 9.55 -16.03
C GLU A 139 -13.72 8.36 -16.95
N ARG A 140 -13.48 8.50 -18.26
CA ARG A 140 -13.68 7.41 -19.22
C ARG A 140 -12.81 6.19 -18.91
N LYS A 141 -11.52 6.41 -18.57
CA LYS A 141 -10.60 5.34 -18.18
C LYS A 141 -11.06 4.68 -16.88
N LEU A 142 -11.45 5.47 -15.90
CA LEU A 142 -11.95 4.99 -14.61
C LEU A 142 -13.19 4.10 -14.79
N LYS A 143 -14.21 4.58 -15.48
CA LYS A 143 -15.45 3.82 -15.73
C LYS A 143 -15.22 2.51 -16.47
N LYS A 144 -14.32 2.50 -17.46
CA LYS A 144 -13.92 1.27 -18.17
C LYS A 144 -13.22 0.30 -17.22
N LEU A 145 -12.31 0.80 -16.38
CA LEU A 145 -11.58 0.01 -15.40
C LEU A 145 -12.53 -0.60 -14.36
N GLU A 146 -13.43 0.18 -13.79
CA GLU A 146 -14.43 -0.29 -12.82
C GLU A 146 -15.24 -1.46 -13.36
N GLY A 147 -15.73 -1.36 -14.59
CA GLY A 147 -16.46 -2.43 -15.25
C GLY A 147 -15.65 -3.72 -15.44
N ASN A 148 -14.34 -3.60 -15.67
CA ASN A 148 -13.44 -4.75 -15.81
C ASN A 148 -13.13 -5.37 -14.43
N LEU A 149 -12.80 -4.54 -13.44
CA LEU A 149 -12.45 -5.01 -12.10
C LEU A 149 -13.65 -5.65 -11.38
N ALA A 150 -14.86 -5.14 -11.61
CA ALA A 150 -16.08 -5.73 -11.06
C ALA A 150 -16.31 -7.20 -11.50
N LYS A 151 -15.79 -7.57 -12.67
CA LYS A 151 -15.84 -8.96 -13.16
C LYS A 151 -14.75 -9.85 -12.59
N ALA A 152 -13.71 -9.23 -12.01
CA ALA A 152 -12.53 -9.91 -11.51
C ALA A 152 -12.59 -10.27 -10.03
N VAL A 153 -13.69 -9.98 -9.35
CA VAL A 153 -13.86 -10.20 -7.89
C VAL A 153 -15.24 -10.78 -7.56
N PRO A 154 -15.37 -11.56 -6.49
CA PRO A 154 -16.66 -12.11 -6.03
C PRO A 154 -17.72 -11.06 -5.69
N LEU A 155 -17.32 -9.89 -5.16
CA LEU A 155 -18.27 -8.84 -4.73
C LEU A 155 -18.96 -8.09 -5.87
N LYS A 156 -18.69 -8.41 -7.14
CA LYS A 156 -19.36 -7.84 -8.32
C LYS A 156 -19.31 -6.30 -8.41
N ARG A 157 -18.35 -5.67 -7.76
CA ARG A 157 -18.00 -4.26 -7.92
C ARG A 157 -16.49 -4.09 -7.85
N SER A 158 -15.96 -3.07 -8.47
CA SER A 158 -14.57 -2.66 -8.18
C SER A 158 -14.46 -2.16 -6.74
N GLY A 159 -13.27 -2.27 -6.16
CA GLY A 159 -12.92 -1.49 -4.99
C GLY A 159 -12.68 -0.03 -5.37
N HIS A 160 -12.83 0.87 -4.40
CA HIS A 160 -12.55 2.29 -4.53
C HIS A 160 -11.53 2.72 -3.47
N ALA A 161 -10.92 3.89 -3.65
CA ALA A 161 -9.95 4.43 -2.68
C ALA A 161 -10.53 4.50 -1.26
N ILE A 162 -11.84 4.75 -1.12
CA ILE A 162 -12.51 4.78 0.18
C ILE A 162 -12.48 3.43 0.90
N ASP A 163 -12.55 2.30 0.18
CA ASP A 163 -12.46 0.96 0.80
C ASP A 163 -11.11 0.77 1.52
N ILE A 164 -10.06 1.36 0.96
CA ILE A 164 -8.72 1.32 1.56
C ILE A 164 -8.59 2.34 2.69
N ALA A 165 -9.19 3.52 2.54
CA ALA A 165 -9.19 4.56 3.56
C ALA A 165 -9.91 4.10 4.84
N GLU A 166 -11.05 3.39 4.72
CA GLU A 166 -11.76 2.82 5.86
C GLU A 166 -10.95 1.73 6.59
N ALA A 167 -10.23 0.89 5.84
CA ALA A 167 -9.31 -0.08 6.45
C ALA A 167 -8.15 0.62 7.18
N ALA A 168 -7.61 1.69 6.62
CA ALA A 168 -6.58 2.50 7.25
C ALA A 168 -7.12 3.21 8.51
N LEU A 169 -8.33 3.75 8.45
CA LEU A 169 -9.00 4.38 9.60
C LEU A 169 -9.21 3.38 10.74
N TYR A 170 -9.68 2.16 10.43
CA TYR A 170 -9.79 1.09 11.42
C TYR A 170 -8.45 0.82 12.12
N LEU A 171 -7.38 0.62 11.35
CA LEU A 171 -6.06 0.34 11.90
C LEU A 171 -5.48 1.52 12.70
N ALA A 172 -5.76 2.76 12.29
CA ALA A 172 -5.26 3.97 12.93
C ALA A 172 -6.02 4.33 14.22
N SER A 173 -7.28 3.92 14.34
CA SER A 173 -8.15 4.26 15.48
C SER A 173 -8.02 3.29 16.65
N ASP A 174 -8.70 3.60 17.75
CA ASP A 174 -8.79 2.75 18.94
C ASP A 174 -9.45 1.39 18.65
N ALA A 175 -10.31 1.30 17.62
CA ALA A 175 -10.90 0.05 17.18
C ALA A 175 -9.84 -0.98 16.72
N GLY A 176 -8.70 -0.50 16.20
CA GLY A 176 -7.55 -1.31 15.82
C GLY A 176 -6.46 -1.42 16.90
N SER A 177 -6.70 -0.97 18.14
CA SER A 177 -5.67 -0.86 19.19
C SER A 177 -4.97 -2.18 19.55
N PHE A 178 -5.61 -3.32 19.31
CA PHE A 178 -5.01 -4.64 19.55
C PHE A 178 -4.60 -5.39 18.27
N VAL A 179 -4.53 -4.65 17.15
CA VAL A 179 -4.11 -5.20 15.84
C VAL A 179 -2.71 -4.72 15.52
N SER A 180 -1.75 -5.65 15.46
CA SER A 180 -0.36 -5.40 15.06
C SER A 180 0.20 -6.61 14.31
N CYS A 181 1.21 -6.38 13.46
CA CYS A 181 1.88 -7.41 12.65
C CYS A 181 0.95 -8.08 11.62
N GLN A 182 -0.19 -7.49 11.29
CA GLN A 182 -1.16 -8.06 10.36
C GLN A 182 -1.03 -7.47 8.96
N ASP A 183 -1.47 -8.24 7.99
CA ASP A 183 -1.71 -7.80 6.61
C ASP A 183 -3.21 -7.90 6.32
N ILE A 184 -3.88 -6.77 6.24
CA ILE A 184 -5.32 -6.69 5.99
C ILE A 184 -5.56 -6.66 4.48
N VAL A 185 -6.06 -7.77 3.96
CA VAL A 185 -6.40 -7.89 2.54
C VAL A 185 -7.74 -7.23 2.27
N VAL A 186 -7.75 -6.26 1.34
CA VAL A 186 -8.95 -5.51 0.92
C VAL A 186 -9.08 -5.63 -0.60
N ASP A 187 -9.69 -6.70 -1.07
CA ASP A 187 -9.61 -7.14 -2.47
C ASP A 187 -10.94 -7.64 -3.08
N GLY A 188 -12.05 -7.51 -2.35
CA GLY A 188 -13.36 -8.01 -2.79
C GLY A 188 -13.43 -9.52 -2.93
N GLY A 189 -12.51 -10.27 -2.30
CA GLY A 189 -12.40 -11.73 -2.35
C GLY A 189 -11.52 -12.25 -3.49
N ARG A 190 -10.79 -11.38 -4.20
CA ARG A 190 -9.95 -11.75 -5.36
C ARG A 190 -8.93 -12.85 -5.04
N THR A 191 -8.24 -12.76 -3.91
CA THR A 191 -7.22 -13.73 -3.53
C THR A 191 -7.79 -15.10 -3.13
N ALA A 192 -9.06 -15.17 -2.78
CA ALA A 192 -9.75 -16.41 -2.40
C ALA A 192 -10.30 -17.19 -3.61
N MET A 193 -10.30 -16.62 -4.81
CA MET A 193 -10.79 -17.30 -6.02
C MET A 193 -9.84 -18.43 -6.45
N PHE A 194 -10.41 -19.60 -6.78
CA PHE A 194 -9.63 -20.74 -7.26
C PHE A 194 -9.27 -20.62 -8.76
N ASN A 195 -10.23 -20.16 -9.59
CA ASN A 195 -10.02 -19.96 -11.02
C ASN A 195 -10.06 -18.48 -11.39
N GLU A 196 -9.17 -18.07 -12.28
CA GLU A 196 -9.11 -16.71 -12.85
C GLU A 196 -9.87 -16.58 -14.19
N ASP A 197 -10.33 -17.70 -14.77
CA ASP A 197 -10.97 -17.78 -16.08
C ASP A 197 -12.51 -17.70 -15.99
N SER A 198 -13.06 -17.13 -14.94
CA SER A 198 -14.52 -16.98 -14.77
C SER A 198 -14.99 -15.53 -14.98
#